data_f6f6a3b95cbc1057d377b0d7c3664287
#
_entry.id   f6f6a3b95cbc1057d377b0d7c3664287
#
_cell.length_a   1.000
_cell.length_b   1.000
_cell.length_c   1.000
_cell.angle_alpha   90.00
_cell.angle_beta   90.00
_cell.angle_gamma   90.00
#
_symmetry.space_group_name_H-M   'P 1'
#
loop_
_entity.id
_entity.type
_entity.pdbx_description
1 polymer ?
#
loop_
_entity_poly.entity_id
_entity_poly.type
_entity_poly.pdbx_seq_one_letter_code
_entity_poly.pdbx_strand_id
1 'polypeptide(L)'
;MAKLIEITGKALSGEWGKDDETGNGVPVLRTTNFTNEGIIDYNSVVTRTITKKNIGEKFLRKGDIIIEKSGGSDKFPVGRVVYFDGDDNTYLFNNFTGLLRVKEPKMWYPRYVFYSLFANYKRGGTRMFENKTTGLHNLKTDDYVSRYEVTEIDMIEQVSVCDKLDKLYEIINERKQQLELLDELVKARFVEMFGDPVINEKEWVTKPLLDMGICKNGMNFHYNDCGVEINCLGVGDFKNLSVIDNTEQLSTVSLNEMPSEEYLLKDDDIVFVRSNGNKALVGRSVAVYPGDIPTTFSGFCIRYRKQDDAVTIPYLLRVLKTDSIRRKMAGRGANIQNLNQQILGNLIIPVPPIELQNQFADFVKRIDKSKVNYYYKNRKDGFPPLLFIYSVTTIINLSDY
;
A
#
# COMPACT_ATOMS: atom_id res chain seq x y z
N MET A 1 16.58 -23.79 20.55
CA MET A 1 15.18 -23.37 20.40
C MET A 1 14.55 -23.30 21.78
N ALA A 2 13.93 -22.17 22.14
CA ALA A 2 13.21 -22.02 23.41
C ALA A 2 11.74 -21.67 23.12
N LYS A 3 10.82 -22.23 23.90
CA LYS A 3 9.40 -21.94 23.74
C LYS A 3 9.08 -20.51 24.20
N LEU A 4 8.22 -19.82 23.44
CA LEU A 4 7.84 -18.45 23.76
C LEU A 4 7.28 -18.31 25.18
N ILE A 5 6.55 -19.33 25.67
CA ILE A 5 6.00 -19.35 27.03
C ILE A 5 7.10 -19.35 28.12
N GLU A 6 8.26 -19.89 27.84
CA GLU A 6 9.41 -19.88 28.74
C GLU A 6 10.02 -18.47 28.80
N ILE A 7 10.08 -17.80 27.63
CA ILE A 7 10.66 -16.46 27.47
C ILE A 7 9.75 -15.38 28.10
N THR A 8 8.45 -15.40 27.76
CA THR A 8 7.53 -14.31 28.14
C THR A 8 6.51 -14.70 29.21
N GLY A 9 6.26 -16.01 29.39
CA GLY A 9 5.09 -16.49 30.12
C GLY A 9 3.84 -16.42 29.25
N LYS A 10 2.67 -16.57 29.90
CA LYS A 10 1.37 -16.39 29.23
C LYS A 10 1.16 -14.94 28.83
N ALA A 11 0.50 -14.71 27.71
CA ALA A 11 0.12 -13.36 27.31
C ALA A 11 -0.83 -12.71 28.33
N LEU A 12 -0.47 -11.55 28.86
CA LEU A 12 -1.36 -10.79 29.74
C LEU A 12 -2.48 -10.18 28.92
N SER A 13 -3.72 -10.32 29.36
CA SER A 13 -4.88 -9.72 28.70
C SER A 13 -4.97 -8.24 29.03
N GLY A 14 -5.29 -7.42 28.03
CA GLY A 14 -5.41 -5.97 28.18
C GLY A 14 -6.59 -5.52 29.05
N GLU A 15 -6.74 -4.20 29.16
CA GLU A 15 -7.82 -3.54 29.89
C GLU A 15 -8.42 -2.45 29.02
N TRP A 16 -9.77 -2.40 28.93
CA TRP A 16 -10.43 -1.39 28.08
C TRP A 16 -10.99 -0.22 28.89
N GLY A 17 -11.47 -0.48 30.10
CA GLY A 17 -12.11 0.56 30.93
C GLY A 17 -13.44 1.06 30.38
N LYS A 18 -13.86 2.25 30.84
CA LYS A 18 -15.04 2.98 30.39
C LYS A 18 -14.65 4.16 29.52
N ASP A 19 -15.63 4.78 28.86
CA ASP A 19 -15.41 6.02 28.12
C ASP A 19 -14.85 7.12 29.03
N ASP A 20 -13.91 7.90 28.52
CA ASP A 20 -13.32 9.00 29.26
C ASP A 20 -14.08 10.28 28.96
N GLU A 21 -14.99 10.65 29.89
CA GLU A 21 -15.77 11.87 29.80
C GLU A 21 -15.00 13.12 30.26
N THR A 22 -13.85 12.92 30.91
CA THR A 22 -13.09 14.01 31.55
C THR A 22 -11.89 14.48 30.73
N GLY A 23 -11.44 13.69 29.77
CA GLY A 23 -10.20 13.92 29.02
C GLY A 23 -8.90 13.64 29.81
N ASN A 24 -9.01 13.13 31.05
CA ASN A 24 -7.88 12.79 31.92
C ASN A 24 -7.66 11.28 32.06
N GLY A 25 -8.23 10.49 31.15
CA GLY A 25 -8.13 9.03 31.16
C GLY A 25 -6.74 8.54 30.75
N VAL A 26 -6.53 7.26 30.92
CA VAL A 26 -5.29 6.57 30.52
C VAL A 26 -5.34 6.27 28.99
N PRO A 27 -4.29 6.57 28.22
CA PRO A 27 -4.22 6.18 26.81
C PRO A 27 -4.18 4.66 26.66
N VAL A 28 -5.04 4.13 25.78
CA VAL A 28 -5.18 2.68 25.55
C VAL A 28 -4.96 2.35 24.08
N LEU A 29 -3.95 1.53 23.80
CA LEU A 29 -3.66 1.04 22.45
C LEU A 29 -4.66 -0.03 22.03
N ARG A 30 -5.06 0.02 20.77
CA ARG A 30 -5.99 -0.93 20.12
C ARG A 30 -5.35 -1.55 18.89
N THR A 31 -5.96 -2.59 18.34
CA THR A 31 -5.55 -3.21 17.07
C THR A 31 -5.54 -2.21 15.91
N THR A 32 -6.35 -1.15 15.97
CA THR A 32 -6.36 -0.04 14.98
C THR A 32 -5.10 0.84 15.05
N ASN A 33 -4.36 0.79 16.16
CA ASN A 33 -3.07 1.48 16.30
C ASN A 33 -1.90 0.63 15.79
N PHE A 34 -2.13 -0.62 15.38
CA PHE A 34 -1.07 -1.52 14.90
C PHE A 34 -0.92 -1.39 13.39
N THR A 35 0.28 -1.03 12.95
CA THR A 35 0.62 -1.05 11.53
C THR A 35 0.98 -2.47 11.09
N ASN A 36 0.95 -2.72 9.78
CA ASN A 36 1.40 -3.99 9.22
C ASN A 36 2.93 -4.13 9.22
N GLU A 37 3.63 -3.07 9.54
CA GLU A 37 5.09 -2.98 9.68
C GLU A 37 5.57 -3.30 11.09
N GLY A 38 4.67 -3.64 12.02
CA GLY A 38 5.01 -3.95 13.40
C GLY A 38 5.28 -2.73 14.28
N ILE A 39 4.83 -1.56 13.84
CA ILE A 39 4.99 -0.26 14.51
C ILE A 39 3.63 0.17 15.09
N ILE A 40 3.67 0.95 16.16
CA ILE A 40 2.47 1.55 16.77
C ILE A 40 2.22 2.93 16.15
N ASP A 41 1.00 3.15 15.65
CA ASP A 41 0.52 4.48 15.26
C ASP A 41 -0.13 5.17 16.45
N TYR A 42 0.53 6.19 16.97
CA TYR A 42 0.07 6.97 18.12
C TYR A 42 -0.92 8.10 17.77
N ASN A 43 -1.19 8.36 16.47
CA ASN A 43 -2.02 9.51 16.06
C ASN A 43 -3.49 9.42 16.49
N SER A 44 -4.00 8.21 16.73
CA SER A 44 -5.43 7.98 17.05
C SER A 44 -5.63 7.16 18.32
N VAL A 45 -4.76 7.33 19.32
CA VAL A 45 -4.90 6.66 20.61
C VAL A 45 -6.06 7.27 21.38
N VAL A 46 -6.92 6.41 21.93
CA VAL A 46 -8.05 6.84 22.76
C VAL A 46 -7.68 6.81 24.24
N THR A 47 -8.26 7.73 25.02
CA THR A 47 -8.18 7.72 26.47
C THR A 47 -9.38 6.97 27.07
N ARG A 48 -9.15 6.30 28.19
CA ARG A 48 -10.18 5.50 28.89
C ARG A 48 -10.09 5.70 30.40
N THR A 49 -11.24 5.75 31.05
CA THR A 49 -11.35 5.76 32.52
C THR A 49 -11.18 4.33 33.04
N ILE A 50 -10.10 4.09 33.77
CA ILE A 50 -9.80 2.77 34.33
C ILE A 50 -10.22 2.74 35.80
N THR A 51 -11.19 1.87 36.10
CA THR A 51 -11.73 1.71 37.47
C THR A 51 -11.16 0.49 38.21
N LYS A 52 -10.52 -0.42 37.46
CA LYS A 52 -9.97 -1.65 38.01
C LYS A 52 -8.70 -1.37 38.81
N LYS A 53 -8.64 -1.96 40.01
CA LYS A 53 -7.45 -1.91 40.85
C LYS A 53 -6.41 -2.97 40.45
N ASN A 54 -5.16 -2.79 40.82
CA ASN A 54 -4.06 -3.76 40.57
C ASN A 54 -3.77 -4.03 39.09
N ILE A 55 -3.71 -2.98 38.29
CA ILE A 55 -3.39 -3.06 36.86
C ILE A 55 -1.94 -2.65 36.53
N GLY A 56 -1.10 -2.43 37.54
CA GLY A 56 0.28 -1.93 37.33
C GLY A 56 1.13 -2.77 36.38
N GLU A 57 0.92 -4.09 36.40
CA GLU A 57 1.62 -4.99 35.47
C GLU A 57 1.19 -4.85 33.99
N LYS A 58 0.00 -4.29 33.76
CA LYS A 58 -0.55 -4.09 32.41
C LYS A 58 -0.08 -2.78 31.76
N PHE A 59 0.49 -1.86 32.53
CA PHE A 59 1.12 -0.70 31.93
C PHE A 59 2.32 -1.14 31.09
N LEU A 60 2.37 -0.61 29.88
CA LEU A 60 3.40 -0.92 28.91
C LEU A 60 4.75 -0.34 29.35
N ARG A 61 5.80 -1.08 29.05
CA ARG A 61 7.20 -0.70 29.27
C ARG A 61 7.97 -0.86 27.97
N LYS A 62 8.96 -0.04 27.76
CA LYS A 62 9.84 -0.15 26.60
C LYS A 62 10.39 -1.58 26.46
N GLY A 63 10.23 -2.16 25.28
CA GLY A 63 10.61 -3.54 25.02
C GLY A 63 9.44 -4.54 25.08
N ASP A 64 8.26 -4.11 25.50
CA ASP A 64 7.07 -4.96 25.47
C ASP A 64 6.65 -5.28 24.04
N ILE A 65 6.10 -6.47 23.84
CA ILE A 65 5.55 -6.93 22.56
C ILE A 65 4.04 -7.08 22.74
N ILE A 66 3.27 -6.45 21.88
CA ILE A 66 1.81 -6.54 21.93
C ILE A 66 1.33 -7.37 20.74
N ILE A 67 0.55 -8.42 21.02
CA ILE A 67 0.00 -9.33 20.00
C ILE A 67 -1.52 -9.13 19.86
N GLU A 68 -1.99 -9.08 18.63
CA GLU A 68 -3.41 -9.06 18.29
C GLU A 68 -4.05 -10.41 18.58
N LYS A 69 -5.08 -10.45 19.43
CA LYS A 69 -5.82 -11.65 19.78
C LYS A 69 -7.11 -11.81 18.99
N SER A 70 -7.70 -10.69 18.55
CA SER A 70 -8.94 -10.66 17.80
C SER A 70 -8.91 -9.52 16.77
N GLY A 71 -9.24 -9.83 15.55
CA GLY A 71 -9.15 -8.94 14.40
C GLY A 71 -8.86 -9.77 13.14
N GLY A 72 -7.99 -9.28 12.30
CA GLY A 72 -7.60 -10.01 11.09
C GLY A 72 -8.70 -10.10 10.03
N SER A 73 -8.37 -10.78 8.96
CA SER A 73 -9.25 -11.03 7.80
C SER A 73 -8.67 -12.18 6.98
N ASP A 74 -9.38 -12.65 5.96
CA ASP A 74 -8.84 -13.66 5.04
C ASP A 74 -7.53 -13.22 4.37
N LYS A 75 -7.40 -11.91 4.12
CA LYS A 75 -6.18 -11.31 3.55
C LYS A 75 -5.05 -11.19 4.58
N PHE A 76 -5.37 -10.75 5.79
CA PHE A 76 -4.40 -10.52 6.87
C PHE A 76 -4.76 -11.39 8.06
N PRO A 77 -3.93 -12.40 8.41
CA PRO A 77 -4.20 -13.26 9.54
C PRO A 77 -4.27 -12.48 10.85
N VAL A 78 -4.96 -13.01 11.86
CA VAL A 78 -4.87 -12.52 13.23
C VAL A 78 -3.52 -12.90 13.84
N GLY A 79 -3.08 -12.18 14.87
CA GLY A 79 -1.78 -12.41 15.51
C GLY A 79 -0.69 -11.43 15.08
N ARG A 80 -1.08 -10.28 14.52
CA ARG A 80 -0.16 -9.18 14.25
C ARG A 80 0.50 -8.73 15.54
N VAL A 81 1.82 -8.49 15.47
CA VAL A 81 2.62 -8.05 16.61
C VAL A 81 3.19 -6.67 16.36
N VAL A 82 3.30 -5.89 17.44
CA VAL A 82 3.97 -4.58 17.46
C VAL A 82 4.94 -4.51 18.64
N TYR A 83 6.00 -3.74 18.46
CA TYR A 83 6.99 -3.46 19.49
C TYR A 83 6.66 -2.13 20.16
N PHE A 84 6.64 -2.11 21.49
CA PHE A 84 6.41 -0.89 22.24
C PHE A 84 7.75 -0.20 22.57
N ASP A 85 7.89 1.01 22.07
CA ASP A 85 9.07 1.88 22.24
C ASP A 85 8.74 3.22 22.92
N GLY A 86 7.46 3.39 23.34
CA GLY A 86 6.99 4.59 24.01
C GLY A 86 7.43 4.67 25.48
N ASP A 87 6.90 5.69 26.17
CA ASP A 87 7.24 5.96 27.56
C ASP A 87 6.66 4.92 28.51
N ASP A 88 7.49 4.48 29.45
CA ASP A 88 7.13 3.49 30.46
C ASP A 88 5.92 3.94 31.30
N ASN A 89 5.02 3.01 31.57
CA ASN A 89 3.87 3.20 32.46
C ASN A 89 2.89 4.30 32.04
N THR A 90 2.91 4.70 30.77
CA THR A 90 1.99 5.72 30.21
C THR A 90 0.78 5.07 29.55
N TYR A 91 0.98 3.98 28.84
CA TYR A 91 -0.03 3.36 28.00
C TYR A 91 -0.52 2.02 28.57
N LEU A 92 -1.79 1.74 28.34
CA LEU A 92 -2.39 0.42 28.44
C LEU A 92 -2.71 -0.12 27.04
N PHE A 93 -3.23 -1.32 26.97
CA PHE A 93 -3.68 -1.98 25.75
C PHE A 93 -5.03 -2.64 25.96
N ASN A 94 -5.83 -2.78 24.92
CA ASN A 94 -7.21 -3.26 25.03
C ASN A 94 -7.28 -4.79 25.17
N ASN A 95 -8.48 -5.30 25.48
CA ASN A 95 -8.76 -6.71 25.68
C ASN A 95 -8.69 -7.58 24.39
N PHE A 96 -8.68 -6.95 23.20
CA PHE A 96 -8.45 -7.64 21.91
C PHE A 96 -6.97 -7.87 21.60
N THR A 97 -6.11 -7.45 22.50
CA THR A 97 -4.66 -7.62 22.41
C THR A 97 -4.11 -8.31 23.64
N GLY A 98 -2.89 -8.81 23.55
CA GLY A 98 -2.17 -9.48 24.64
C GLY A 98 -0.74 -8.94 24.76
N LEU A 99 -0.25 -8.80 25.97
CA LEU A 99 1.11 -8.37 26.24
C LEU A 99 2.01 -9.60 26.43
N LEU A 100 3.11 -9.61 25.69
CA LEU A 100 4.23 -10.52 25.81
C LEU A 100 5.44 -9.75 26.31
N ARG A 101 5.78 -9.92 27.59
CA ARG A 101 6.92 -9.26 28.24
C ARG A 101 8.04 -10.27 28.46
N VAL A 102 9.22 -9.97 27.94
CA VAL A 102 10.41 -10.82 28.17
C VAL A 102 10.78 -10.81 29.63
N LYS A 103 10.89 -11.99 30.24
CA LYS A 103 11.19 -12.15 31.68
C LYS A 103 12.67 -11.91 32.00
N GLU A 104 13.54 -12.37 31.12
CA GLU A 104 15.00 -12.35 31.30
C GLU A 104 15.66 -11.59 30.15
N PRO A 105 15.60 -10.22 30.16
CA PRO A 105 16.12 -9.41 29.04
C PRO A 105 17.65 -9.46 28.92
N LYS A 106 18.35 -10.05 29.87
CA LYS A 106 19.79 -10.33 29.77
C LYS A 106 20.09 -11.60 28.97
N MET A 107 19.12 -12.49 28.82
CA MET A 107 19.23 -13.74 28.05
C MET A 107 18.51 -13.62 26.69
N TRP A 108 17.39 -12.90 26.67
CA TRP A 108 16.55 -12.70 25.49
C TRP A 108 16.39 -11.22 25.21
N TYR A 109 17.01 -10.73 24.16
CA TYR A 109 16.84 -9.34 23.75
C TYR A 109 15.39 -9.10 23.26
N PRO A 110 14.61 -8.22 23.89
CA PRO A 110 13.18 -8.07 23.57
C PRO A 110 12.92 -7.77 22.08
N ARG A 111 13.80 -7.00 21.46
CA ARG A 111 13.71 -6.67 20.03
C ARG A 111 13.91 -7.89 19.13
N TYR A 112 14.78 -8.82 19.54
CA TYR A 112 15.00 -10.09 18.83
C TYR A 112 13.77 -10.99 18.90
N VAL A 113 13.16 -11.13 20.07
CA VAL A 113 11.90 -11.88 20.24
C VAL A 113 10.78 -11.27 19.40
N PHE A 114 10.67 -9.94 19.39
CA PHE A 114 9.72 -9.24 18.50
C PHE A 114 9.96 -9.60 17.04
N TYR A 115 11.18 -9.51 16.53
CA TYR A 115 11.48 -9.83 15.13
C TYR A 115 11.18 -11.28 14.77
N SER A 116 11.43 -12.22 15.67
CA SER A 116 11.06 -13.62 15.48
C SER A 116 9.54 -13.78 15.31
N LEU A 117 8.75 -13.18 16.19
CA LEU A 117 7.29 -13.19 16.11
C LEU A 117 6.76 -12.46 14.87
N PHE A 118 7.34 -11.30 14.54
CA PHE A 118 6.97 -10.52 13.38
C PHE A 118 7.22 -11.27 12.07
N ALA A 119 8.37 -11.93 11.95
CA ALA A 119 8.68 -12.78 10.80
C ALA A 119 7.71 -13.97 10.68
N ASN A 120 7.36 -14.61 11.80
CA ASN A 120 6.36 -15.67 11.82
C ASN A 120 4.99 -15.17 11.35
N TYR A 121 4.52 -14.04 11.86
CA TYR A 121 3.28 -13.41 11.43
C TYR A 121 3.28 -13.11 9.92
N LYS A 122 4.35 -12.47 9.40
CA LYS A 122 4.48 -12.12 7.98
C LYS A 122 4.44 -13.34 7.05
N ARG A 123 4.93 -14.49 7.50
CA ARG A 123 4.85 -15.77 6.78
C ARG A 123 3.49 -16.47 6.92
N GLY A 124 2.57 -15.90 7.68
CA GLY A 124 1.26 -16.50 7.95
C GLY A 124 1.30 -17.64 8.96
N GLY A 125 2.37 -17.76 9.76
CA GLY A 125 2.53 -18.83 10.75
C GLY A 125 1.49 -18.80 11.88
N THR A 126 0.82 -17.66 12.08
CA THR A 126 -0.30 -17.56 13.03
C THR A 126 -1.59 -18.19 12.53
N ARG A 127 -1.76 -18.44 11.20
CA ARG A 127 -3.00 -18.99 10.61
C ARG A 127 -3.41 -20.34 11.18
N MET A 128 -2.45 -21.19 11.50
CA MET A 128 -2.73 -22.50 12.10
C MET A 128 -3.33 -22.42 13.52
N PHE A 129 -3.22 -21.25 14.16
CA PHE A 129 -3.77 -20.96 15.48
C PHE A 129 -5.05 -20.12 15.43
N GLU A 130 -5.56 -19.82 14.24
CA GLU A 130 -6.80 -19.07 14.08
C GLU A 130 -8.03 -19.92 14.41
N ASN A 131 -9.00 -19.28 15.05
CA ASN A 131 -10.35 -19.79 15.17
C ASN A 131 -11.30 -18.79 14.48
N LYS A 132 -12.04 -19.26 13.48
CA LYS A 132 -13.02 -18.46 12.74
C LYS A 132 -14.40 -18.73 13.34
N THR A 133 -14.92 -17.80 14.13
CA THR A 133 -16.31 -17.84 14.61
C THR A 133 -17.02 -16.57 14.13
N THR A 134 -18.13 -16.73 13.43
CA THR A 134 -19.06 -15.63 13.04
C THR A 134 -18.41 -14.40 12.39
N GLY A 135 -17.44 -14.62 11.48
CA GLY A 135 -16.77 -13.54 10.74
C GLY A 135 -15.63 -12.83 11.47
N LEU A 136 -15.35 -13.16 12.73
CA LEU A 136 -14.21 -12.67 13.48
C LEU A 136 -13.12 -13.72 13.54
N HIS A 137 -11.88 -13.30 13.24
CA HIS A 137 -10.70 -14.16 13.38
C HIS A 137 -10.12 -13.96 14.79
N ASN A 138 -10.02 -15.04 15.54
CA ASN A 138 -9.45 -15.03 16.89
C ASN A 138 -8.21 -15.92 16.94
N LEU A 139 -7.15 -15.45 17.57
CA LEU A 139 -5.94 -16.20 17.82
C LEU A 139 -6.11 -17.08 19.08
N LYS A 140 -5.84 -18.36 18.98
CA LYS A 140 -5.65 -19.25 20.15
C LYS A 140 -4.33 -18.90 20.80
N THR A 141 -4.30 -17.81 21.54
CA THR A 141 -3.07 -17.16 22.03
C THR A 141 -2.28 -18.10 22.95
N ASP A 142 -2.95 -18.84 23.85
CA ASP A 142 -2.27 -19.77 24.75
C ASP A 142 -1.61 -20.92 23.98
N ASP A 143 -2.27 -21.47 22.95
CA ASP A 143 -1.71 -22.49 22.07
C ASP A 143 -0.51 -21.94 21.30
N TYR A 144 -0.64 -20.73 20.73
CA TYR A 144 0.44 -20.07 20.00
C TYR A 144 1.67 -19.87 20.90
N VAL A 145 1.49 -19.25 22.06
CA VAL A 145 2.58 -18.95 23.00
C VAL A 145 3.25 -20.24 23.53
N SER A 146 2.49 -21.32 23.71
CA SER A 146 3.03 -22.59 24.22
C SER A 146 3.78 -23.43 23.17
N ARG A 147 3.49 -23.22 21.87
CA ARG A 147 4.05 -24.03 20.78
C ARG A 147 5.07 -23.29 19.93
N TYR A 148 5.01 -21.95 19.88
CA TYR A 148 5.96 -21.19 19.10
C TYR A 148 7.33 -21.21 19.77
N GLU A 149 8.36 -21.48 18.98
CA GLU A 149 9.74 -21.53 19.42
C GLU A 149 10.57 -20.43 18.78
N VAL A 150 11.38 -19.77 19.60
CA VAL A 150 12.36 -18.75 19.20
C VAL A 150 13.73 -19.42 19.10
N THR A 151 14.48 -19.12 18.06
CA THR A 151 15.85 -19.64 17.90
C THR A 151 16.74 -19.07 19.00
N GLU A 152 17.47 -19.94 19.67
CA GLU A 152 18.38 -19.58 20.75
C GLU A 152 19.78 -19.32 20.17
N ILE A 153 20.22 -18.09 20.29
CA ILE A 153 21.55 -17.62 19.92
C ILE A 153 22.08 -16.71 21.06
N ASP A 154 23.37 -16.46 21.11
CA ASP A 154 23.92 -15.62 22.15
C ASP A 154 23.43 -14.15 22.08
N MET A 155 23.56 -13.42 23.18
CA MET A 155 23.06 -12.04 23.29
C MET A 155 23.74 -11.10 22.28
N ILE A 156 25.02 -11.29 21.99
CA ILE A 156 25.78 -10.44 21.05
C ILE A 156 25.20 -10.63 19.65
N GLU A 157 24.92 -11.87 19.28
CA GLU A 157 24.33 -12.20 17.98
C GLU A 157 22.88 -11.73 17.88
N GLN A 158 22.05 -11.85 18.95
CA GLN A 158 20.71 -11.29 19.00
C GLN A 158 20.70 -9.79 18.72
N VAL A 159 21.56 -9.03 19.38
CA VAL A 159 21.69 -7.58 19.20
C VAL A 159 22.18 -7.26 17.77
N SER A 160 23.22 -7.96 17.29
CA SER A 160 23.76 -7.75 15.95
C SER A 160 22.72 -7.99 14.85
N VAL A 161 21.89 -9.02 15.00
CA VAL A 161 20.77 -9.28 14.05
C VAL A 161 19.76 -8.12 14.09
N CYS A 162 19.39 -7.67 15.29
CA CYS A 162 18.42 -6.57 15.44
C CYS A 162 18.95 -5.27 14.84
N ASP A 163 20.19 -4.89 15.11
CA ASP A 163 20.81 -3.68 14.55
C ASP A 163 20.80 -3.68 13.02
N LYS A 164 21.08 -4.83 12.39
CA LYS A 164 21.01 -4.99 10.93
C LYS A 164 19.58 -4.83 10.42
N LEU A 165 18.59 -5.44 11.11
CA LEU A 165 17.19 -5.36 10.73
C LEU A 165 16.63 -3.95 10.93
N ASP A 166 16.94 -3.28 12.04
CA ASP A 166 16.54 -1.91 12.31
C ASP A 166 17.09 -0.96 11.24
N LYS A 167 18.38 -1.09 10.89
CA LYS A 167 19.01 -0.29 9.83
C LYS A 167 18.38 -0.52 8.46
N LEU A 168 18.04 -1.77 8.13
CA LEU A 168 17.32 -2.08 6.88
C LEU A 168 15.93 -1.44 6.88
N TYR A 169 15.25 -1.43 8.02
CA TYR A 169 13.94 -0.81 8.18
C TYR A 169 14.00 0.71 7.99
N GLU A 170 14.99 1.37 8.59
CA GLU A 170 15.26 2.80 8.41
C GLU A 170 15.49 3.13 6.94
N ILE A 171 16.38 2.40 6.26
CA ILE A 171 16.67 2.59 4.84
C ILE A 171 15.41 2.44 3.99
N ILE A 172 14.58 1.42 4.24
CA ILE A 172 13.33 1.21 3.50
C ILE A 172 12.36 2.37 3.71
N ASN A 173 12.22 2.87 4.93
CA ASN A 173 11.33 3.99 5.23
C ASN A 173 11.81 5.31 4.63
N GLU A 174 13.09 5.62 4.75
CA GLU A 174 13.69 6.79 4.09
C GLU A 174 13.47 6.75 2.57
N ARG A 175 13.55 5.57 1.99
CA ARG A 175 13.36 5.39 0.56
C ARG A 175 11.90 5.54 0.12
N LYS A 176 10.95 5.04 0.92
CA LYS A 176 9.53 5.31 0.68
C LYS A 176 9.26 6.80 0.70
N GLN A 177 9.77 7.51 1.69
CA GLN A 177 9.64 8.97 1.79
C GLN A 177 10.28 9.69 0.59
N GLN A 178 11.45 9.27 0.13
CA GLN A 178 12.10 9.84 -1.06
C GLN A 178 11.24 9.66 -2.32
N LEU A 179 10.60 8.49 -2.51
CA LEU A 179 9.70 8.27 -3.63
C LEU A 179 8.46 9.18 -3.57
N GLU A 180 7.88 9.34 -2.38
CA GLU A 180 6.74 10.26 -2.15
C GLU A 180 7.15 11.72 -2.44
N LEU A 181 8.31 12.15 -1.97
CA LEU A 181 8.83 13.50 -2.26
C LEU A 181 9.09 13.73 -3.75
N LEU A 182 9.56 12.71 -4.49
CA LEU A 182 9.71 12.81 -5.95
C LEU A 182 8.35 12.97 -6.65
N ASP A 183 7.30 12.29 -6.17
CA ASP A 183 5.95 12.47 -6.69
C ASP A 183 5.39 13.86 -6.37
N GLU A 184 5.62 14.37 -5.16
CA GLU A 184 5.24 15.75 -4.80
C GLU A 184 6.01 16.79 -5.60
N LEU A 185 7.29 16.55 -5.89
CA LEU A 185 8.11 17.43 -6.73
C LEU A 185 7.54 17.54 -8.16
N VAL A 186 7.09 16.42 -8.75
CA VAL A 186 6.41 16.44 -10.06
C VAL A 186 5.10 17.24 -9.99
N LYS A 187 4.34 17.11 -8.91
CA LYS A 187 3.11 17.89 -8.70
C LYS A 187 3.41 19.39 -8.58
N ALA A 188 4.38 19.75 -7.74
CA ALA A 188 4.76 21.14 -7.53
C ALA A 188 5.28 21.79 -8.82
N ARG A 189 6.11 21.08 -9.57
CA ARG A 189 6.63 21.56 -10.84
C ARG A 189 5.53 21.77 -11.89
N PHE A 190 4.55 20.87 -11.93
CA PHE A 190 3.39 21.03 -12.81
C PHE A 190 2.61 22.32 -12.47
N VAL A 191 2.30 22.55 -11.20
CA VAL A 191 1.56 23.74 -10.76
C VAL A 191 2.36 25.02 -11.03
N GLU A 192 3.65 25.01 -10.78
CA GLU A 192 4.55 26.14 -11.09
C GLU A 192 4.52 26.50 -12.59
N MET A 193 4.64 25.49 -13.46
CA MET A 193 4.71 25.70 -14.92
C MET A 193 3.35 26.03 -15.52
N PHE A 194 2.28 25.40 -15.08
CA PHE A 194 1.00 25.43 -15.79
C PHE A 194 -0.17 26.00 -14.97
N GLY A 195 -0.05 26.09 -13.66
CA GLY A 195 -1.16 26.46 -12.76
C GLY A 195 -2.17 25.35 -12.55
N ASP A 196 -3.30 25.68 -11.91
CA ASP A 196 -4.43 24.75 -11.81
C ASP A 196 -5.20 24.69 -13.14
N PRO A 197 -5.42 23.51 -13.73
CA PRO A 197 -6.02 23.38 -15.06
C PRO A 197 -7.50 23.80 -15.13
N VAL A 198 -8.19 23.88 -14.00
CA VAL A 198 -9.61 24.30 -13.95
C VAL A 198 -9.74 25.81 -13.73
N ILE A 199 -8.87 26.39 -12.90
CA ILE A 199 -8.83 27.84 -12.64
C ILE A 199 -8.20 28.55 -13.83
N ASN A 200 -7.16 27.94 -14.41
CA ASN A 200 -6.41 28.46 -15.57
C ASN A 200 -5.90 29.91 -15.36
N GLU A 201 -5.29 30.14 -14.19
CA GLU A 201 -4.76 31.45 -13.81
C GLU A 201 -3.68 31.98 -14.76
N LYS A 202 -3.11 31.13 -15.61
CA LYS A 202 -2.13 31.50 -16.66
C LYS A 202 -2.77 31.82 -18.02
N GLU A 203 -4.11 31.76 -18.09
CA GLU A 203 -4.90 32.13 -19.29
C GLU A 203 -4.52 31.32 -20.55
N TRP A 204 -4.10 30.04 -20.40
CA TRP A 204 -3.82 29.20 -21.54
C TRP A 204 -5.06 29.01 -22.40
N VAL A 205 -4.88 28.93 -23.72
CA VAL A 205 -5.94 28.48 -24.64
C VAL A 205 -6.49 27.16 -24.17
N THR A 206 -7.81 26.98 -24.24
CA THR A 206 -8.45 25.75 -23.77
C THR A 206 -9.13 24.99 -24.91
N LYS A 207 -9.14 23.66 -24.85
CA LYS A 207 -9.90 22.80 -25.77
C LYS A 207 -10.67 21.73 -24.99
N PRO A 208 -11.87 21.33 -25.47
CA PRO A 208 -12.50 20.10 -24.98
C PRO A 208 -11.59 18.88 -25.19
N LEU A 209 -11.57 17.95 -24.25
CA LEU A 209 -10.71 16.76 -24.35
C LEU A 209 -10.98 15.97 -25.64
N LEU A 210 -12.25 15.83 -26.02
CA LEU A 210 -12.64 15.06 -27.20
C LEU A 210 -12.45 15.80 -28.53
N ASP A 211 -12.10 17.09 -28.52
CA ASP A 211 -11.63 17.79 -29.72
C ASP A 211 -10.18 17.44 -30.08
N MET A 212 -9.45 16.86 -29.14
CA MET A 212 -8.03 16.47 -29.29
C MET A 212 -7.85 14.95 -29.39
N GLY A 213 -8.93 14.15 -29.28
CA GLY A 213 -8.85 12.70 -29.30
C GLY A 213 -10.20 12.02 -29.16
N ILE A 214 -10.18 10.70 -29.15
CA ILE A 214 -11.37 9.86 -29.11
C ILE A 214 -11.35 8.90 -27.93
N CYS A 215 -12.54 8.63 -27.40
CA CYS A 215 -12.73 7.64 -26.33
C CYS A 215 -13.38 6.37 -26.86
N LYS A 216 -12.99 5.23 -26.31
CA LYS A 216 -13.62 3.92 -26.55
C LYS A 216 -13.78 3.18 -25.23
N ASN A 217 -14.98 2.64 -24.98
CA ASN A 217 -15.20 1.69 -23.89
C ASN A 217 -14.51 0.38 -24.20
N GLY A 218 -13.98 -0.30 -23.18
CA GLY A 218 -13.36 -1.60 -23.32
C GLY A 218 -14.38 -2.73 -23.59
N MET A 219 -13.86 -3.91 -23.83
CA MET A 219 -14.64 -5.11 -24.17
C MET A 219 -15.15 -5.80 -22.90
N ASN A 220 -16.34 -6.39 -23.00
CA ASN A 220 -16.82 -7.39 -22.05
C ASN A 220 -16.44 -8.78 -22.59
N PHE A 221 -16.01 -9.66 -21.69
CA PHE A 221 -15.58 -11.01 -21.99
C PHE A 221 -16.55 -12.01 -21.39
N HIS A 222 -16.75 -13.15 -22.06
CA HIS A 222 -17.55 -14.25 -21.54
C HIS A 222 -16.65 -15.40 -21.12
N TYR A 223 -16.98 -16.08 -20.01
CA TYR A 223 -16.19 -17.19 -19.48
C TYR A 223 -16.07 -18.40 -20.44
N ASN A 224 -16.96 -18.49 -21.43
CA ASN A 224 -16.99 -19.57 -22.41
C ASN A 224 -16.27 -19.22 -23.72
N ASP A 225 -15.71 -18.00 -23.84
CA ASP A 225 -14.97 -17.62 -25.04
C ASP A 225 -13.66 -18.42 -25.08
N CYS A 226 -13.34 -18.99 -26.24
CA CYS A 226 -12.14 -19.78 -26.47
C CYS A 226 -11.66 -19.63 -27.93
N GLY A 227 -10.34 -19.63 -28.12
CA GLY A 227 -9.73 -19.52 -29.47
C GLY A 227 -8.45 -18.71 -29.43
N VAL A 228 -8.52 -17.41 -29.15
CA VAL A 228 -7.37 -16.50 -29.11
C VAL A 228 -7.14 -16.02 -27.68
N GLU A 229 -5.93 -16.17 -27.18
CA GLU A 229 -5.53 -15.54 -25.91
C GLU A 229 -4.82 -14.21 -26.18
N ILE A 230 -5.23 -13.16 -25.47
CA ILE A 230 -4.67 -11.82 -25.60
C ILE A 230 -4.49 -11.18 -24.22
N ASN A 231 -3.45 -10.38 -24.05
CA ASN A 231 -3.23 -9.61 -22.83
C ASN A 231 -4.35 -8.58 -22.65
N CYS A 232 -4.84 -8.44 -21.42
CA CYS A 232 -5.96 -7.56 -21.11
C CYS A 232 -5.64 -6.66 -19.93
N LEU A 233 -5.67 -5.34 -20.16
CA LEU A 233 -5.57 -4.35 -19.11
C LEU A 233 -6.87 -4.26 -18.32
N GLY A 234 -6.83 -4.66 -17.06
CA GLY A 234 -7.93 -4.56 -16.11
C GLY A 234 -7.73 -3.50 -15.04
N VAL A 235 -8.77 -3.25 -14.24
CA VAL A 235 -8.70 -2.24 -13.15
C VAL A 235 -7.64 -2.59 -12.10
N GLY A 236 -7.38 -3.88 -11.87
CA GLY A 236 -6.37 -4.35 -10.91
C GLY A 236 -4.94 -3.97 -11.26
N ASP A 237 -4.67 -3.68 -12.55
CA ASP A 237 -3.32 -3.39 -13.04
C ASP A 237 -2.92 -1.92 -12.83
N PHE A 238 -3.87 -1.03 -12.59
CA PHE A 238 -3.60 0.39 -12.38
C PHE A 238 -2.75 0.64 -11.14
N LYS A 239 -2.98 -0.08 -10.02
CA LYS A 239 -2.25 0.09 -8.75
C LYS A 239 -1.99 1.59 -8.47
N ASN A 240 -0.72 1.95 -8.23
CA ASN A 240 -0.25 3.34 -8.08
C ASN A 240 0.57 3.80 -9.30
N LEU A 241 0.40 3.14 -10.46
CA LEU A 241 1.19 3.42 -11.65
C LEU A 241 0.69 4.67 -12.37
N SER A 242 1.61 5.35 -13.04
CA SER A 242 1.31 6.41 -14.02
C SER A 242 1.45 5.89 -15.45
N VAL A 243 2.31 4.89 -15.65
CA VAL A 243 2.64 4.31 -16.95
C VAL A 243 2.64 2.80 -16.82
N ILE A 244 2.17 2.12 -17.85
CA ILE A 244 2.26 0.67 -18.06
C ILE A 244 3.00 0.47 -19.39
N ASP A 245 4.26 0.09 -19.31
CA ASP A 245 5.20 -0.11 -20.43
C ASP A 245 5.57 -1.58 -20.63
N ASN A 246 5.08 -2.48 -19.78
CA ASN A 246 5.24 -3.92 -19.92
C ASN A 246 3.87 -4.60 -19.84
N THR A 247 3.26 -4.81 -20.99
CA THR A 247 1.95 -5.44 -21.10
C THR A 247 2.01 -6.97 -21.15
N GLU A 248 3.20 -7.59 -21.31
CA GLU A 248 3.39 -9.05 -21.23
C GLU A 248 3.01 -9.63 -19.87
N GLN A 249 3.14 -8.82 -18.81
CA GLN A 249 2.83 -9.24 -17.44
C GLN A 249 1.35 -9.11 -17.07
N LEU A 250 0.53 -8.57 -17.97
CA LEU A 250 -0.92 -8.48 -17.75
C LEU A 250 -1.56 -9.87 -17.84
N SER A 251 -2.68 -10.03 -17.15
CA SER A 251 -3.48 -11.25 -17.27
C SER A 251 -4.01 -11.41 -18.68
N THR A 252 -4.07 -12.65 -19.18
CA THR A 252 -4.68 -12.95 -20.48
C THR A 252 -6.18 -13.17 -20.33
N VAL A 253 -6.91 -12.95 -21.44
CA VAL A 253 -8.31 -13.31 -21.62
C VAL A 253 -8.44 -14.12 -22.90
N SER A 254 -9.35 -15.09 -22.88
CA SER A 254 -9.69 -15.88 -24.07
C SER A 254 -10.82 -15.21 -24.84
N LEU A 255 -10.69 -15.12 -26.16
CA LEU A 255 -11.69 -14.55 -27.08
C LEU A 255 -11.96 -15.54 -28.20
N ASN A 256 -13.16 -15.50 -28.81
CA ASN A 256 -13.49 -16.35 -29.92
C ASN A 256 -12.71 -15.99 -31.19
N GLU A 257 -12.35 -14.71 -31.35
CA GLU A 257 -11.55 -14.18 -32.45
C GLU A 257 -10.71 -12.99 -32.00
N MET A 258 -9.73 -12.59 -32.81
CA MET A 258 -8.90 -11.41 -32.52
C MET A 258 -9.78 -10.15 -32.55
N PRO A 259 -9.70 -9.28 -31.52
CA PRO A 259 -10.49 -8.06 -31.46
C PRO A 259 -10.10 -7.10 -32.61
N SER A 260 -11.07 -6.30 -33.04
CA SER A 260 -10.80 -5.25 -34.04
C SER A 260 -9.80 -4.22 -33.49
N GLU A 261 -9.08 -3.53 -34.38
CA GLU A 261 -8.07 -2.50 -34.09
C GLU A 261 -8.50 -1.44 -33.08
N GLU A 262 -9.79 -1.13 -33.02
CA GLU A 262 -10.33 -0.14 -32.08
C GLU A 262 -10.30 -0.59 -30.60
N TYR A 263 -10.21 -1.92 -30.36
CA TYR A 263 -10.09 -2.51 -29.04
C TYR A 263 -8.64 -2.89 -28.69
N LEU A 264 -7.69 -2.69 -29.59
CA LEU A 264 -6.28 -2.84 -29.29
C LEU A 264 -5.69 -1.54 -28.77
N LEU A 265 -4.92 -1.65 -27.68
CA LEU A 265 -4.15 -0.54 -27.14
C LEU A 265 -2.96 -0.24 -28.06
N LYS A 266 -2.58 1.03 -28.12
CA LYS A 266 -1.41 1.53 -28.83
C LYS A 266 -0.60 2.42 -27.91
N ASP A 267 0.65 2.66 -28.26
CA ASP A 267 1.48 3.61 -27.53
C ASP A 267 0.79 4.98 -27.45
N ASP A 268 0.99 5.66 -26.34
CA ASP A 268 0.36 6.94 -26.03
C ASP A 268 -1.16 6.88 -25.73
N ASP A 269 -1.77 5.69 -25.66
CA ASP A 269 -3.14 5.59 -25.15
C ASP A 269 -3.20 5.92 -23.67
N ILE A 270 -4.22 6.66 -23.25
CA ILE A 270 -4.56 6.85 -21.83
C ILE A 270 -5.77 6.01 -21.50
N VAL A 271 -5.64 5.14 -20.50
CA VAL A 271 -6.75 4.28 -20.06
C VAL A 271 -7.23 4.73 -18.69
N PHE A 272 -8.55 4.86 -18.55
CA PHE A 272 -9.24 5.25 -17.32
C PHE A 272 -9.97 4.07 -16.70
N VAL A 273 -10.03 4.03 -15.38
CA VAL A 273 -10.99 3.17 -14.65
C VAL A 273 -12.38 3.77 -14.83
N ARG A 274 -13.25 3.04 -15.53
CA ARG A 274 -14.65 3.40 -15.80
C ARG A 274 -15.55 3.12 -14.61
N SER A 275 -15.44 1.92 -14.05
CA SER A 275 -16.33 1.41 -13.00
C SER A 275 -15.56 0.49 -12.06
N ASN A 276 -15.79 0.63 -10.76
CA ASN A 276 -15.22 -0.24 -9.73
C ASN A 276 -16.05 -0.16 -8.45
N GLY A 277 -16.13 -1.26 -7.69
CA GLY A 277 -16.78 -1.28 -6.37
C GLY A 277 -16.13 -0.30 -5.37
N ASN A 278 -14.81 -0.08 -5.47
CA ASN A 278 -14.13 1.00 -4.76
C ASN A 278 -14.19 2.28 -5.59
N LYS A 279 -15.06 3.19 -5.19
CA LYS A 279 -15.30 4.47 -5.87
C LYS A 279 -14.05 5.37 -5.99
N ALA A 280 -13.09 5.25 -5.08
CA ALA A 280 -11.83 6.01 -5.12
C ALA A 280 -10.94 5.65 -6.34
N LEU A 281 -11.18 4.48 -6.95
CA LEU A 281 -10.45 4.06 -8.14
C LEU A 281 -11.04 4.63 -9.43
N VAL A 282 -12.35 4.93 -9.47
CA VAL A 282 -13.01 5.42 -10.68
C VAL A 282 -12.38 6.73 -11.16
N GLY A 283 -12.12 6.82 -12.46
CA GLY A 283 -11.43 7.94 -13.10
C GLY A 283 -9.90 7.98 -12.87
N ARG A 284 -9.29 6.99 -12.20
CA ARG A 284 -7.83 6.84 -12.27
C ARG A 284 -7.40 6.63 -13.71
N SER A 285 -6.24 7.16 -14.07
CA SER A 285 -5.71 7.10 -15.44
C SER A 285 -4.26 6.65 -15.45
N VAL A 286 -3.90 5.89 -16.48
CA VAL A 286 -2.53 5.46 -16.80
C VAL A 286 -2.26 5.65 -18.27
N ALA A 287 -1.03 6.01 -18.64
CA ALA A 287 -0.56 5.93 -20.01
C ALA A 287 -0.07 4.51 -20.29
N VAL A 288 -0.30 4.02 -21.50
CA VAL A 288 0.05 2.64 -21.88
C VAL A 288 0.94 2.64 -23.10
N TYR A 289 1.97 1.78 -23.07
CA TYR A 289 2.94 1.60 -24.15
C TYR A 289 3.10 0.09 -24.41
N PRO A 290 2.17 -0.54 -25.15
CA PRO A 290 2.23 -1.98 -25.44
C PRO A 290 3.32 -2.34 -26.47
N GLY A 291 3.82 -1.40 -27.26
CA GLY A 291 4.71 -1.69 -28.38
C GLY A 291 4.01 -2.62 -29.38
N ASP A 292 4.69 -3.71 -29.76
CA ASP A 292 4.18 -4.71 -30.69
C ASP A 292 3.33 -5.81 -30.02
N ILE A 293 3.10 -5.73 -28.69
CA ILE A 293 2.36 -6.77 -27.95
C ILE A 293 0.86 -6.52 -28.07
N PRO A 294 0.09 -7.40 -28.72
CA PRO A 294 -1.35 -7.25 -28.81
C PRO A 294 -1.96 -7.22 -27.41
N THR A 295 -2.59 -6.11 -27.07
CA THR A 295 -3.16 -5.89 -25.74
C THR A 295 -4.52 -5.23 -25.87
N THR A 296 -5.54 -5.83 -25.25
CA THR A 296 -6.88 -5.23 -25.14
C THR A 296 -7.12 -4.64 -23.76
N PHE A 297 -8.32 -4.13 -23.49
CA PHE A 297 -8.70 -3.54 -22.20
C PHE A 297 -10.13 -3.88 -21.82
N SER A 298 -10.33 -4.10 -20.53
CA SER A 298 -11.58 -4.54 -19.93
C SER A 298 -12.71 -3.52 -20.10
N GLY A 299 -13.95 -3.99 -20.19
CA GLY A 299 -15.19 -3.18 -20.18
C GLY A 299 -15.36 -2.29 -18.95
N PHE A 300 -14.59 -2.54 -17.88
CA PHE A 300 -14.48 -1.65 -16.71
C PHE A 300 -13.52 -0.48 -16.93
N CYS A 301 -12.96 -0.33 -18.14
CA CYS A 301 -12.03 0.72 -18.53
C CYS A 301 -12.58 1.53 -19.73
N ILE A 302 -12.07 2.76 -19.89
CA ILE A 302 -12.25 3.60 -21.08
C ILE A 302 -10.86 4.00 -21.57
N ARG A 303 -10.57 3.77 -22.84
CA ARG A 303 -9.38 4.28 -23.51
C ARG A 303 -9.66 5.66 -24.10
N TYR A 304 -8.73 6.60 -23.93
CA TYR A 304 -8.60 7.83 -24.72
C TYR A 304 -7.35 7.71 -25.61
N ARG A 305 -7.52 8.03 -26.90
CA ARG A 305 -6.43 8.09 -27.90
C ARG A 305 -6.38 9.46 -28.49
N LYS A 306 -5.26 10.16 -28.35
CA LYS A 306 -5.08 11.48 -28.94
C LYS A 306 -5.08 11.38 -30.47
N GLN A 307 -5.55 12.43 -31.16
CA GLN A 307 -5.61 12.52 -32.60
C GLN A 307 -4.83 13.70 -33.16
N ASP A 308 -4.35 14.60 -32.29
CA ASP A 308 -3.52 15.73 -32.67
C ASP A 308 -2.29 15.84 -31.73
N ASP A 309 -1.37 16.75 -32.04
CA ASP A 309 -0.17 16.99 -31.27
C ASP A 309 -0.25 18.25 -30.37
N ALA A 310 -1.46 18.71 -30.10
CA ALA A 310 -1.68 19.88 -29.26
C ALA A 310 -1.24 19.65 -27.81
N VAL A 311 -1.28 18.41 -27.35
CA VAL A 311 -0.88 18.01 -25.99
C VAL A 311 0.04 16.81 -25.99
N THR A 312 1.04 16.82 -25.12
CA THR A 312 1.89 15.65 -24.83
C THR A 312 1.22 14.74 -23.80
N ILE A 313 1.48 13.43 -23.87
CA ILE A 313 0.91 12.46 -22.92
C ILE A 313 1.35 12.73 -21.47
N PRO A 314 2.62 13.03 -21.15
CA PRO A 314 3.02 13.36 -19.78
C PRO A 314 2.28 14.57 -19.22
N TYR A 315 2.09 15.61 -20.03
CA TYR A 315 1.32 16.81 -19.64
C TYR A 315 -0.15 16.45 -19.40
N LEU A 316 -0.82 15.87 -20.41
CA LEU A 316 -2.24 15.54 -20.34
C LEU A 316 -2.54 14.57 -19.18
N LEU A 317 -1.74 13.54 -19.02
CA LEU A 317 -1.87 12.58 -17.90
C LEU A 317 -1.79 13.30 -16.55
N ARG A 318 -0.92 14.29 -16.43
CA ARG A 318 -0.79 15.07 -15.20
C ARG A 318 -2.01 15.99 -14.97
N VAL A 319 -2.51 16.66 -15.99
CA VAL A 319 -3.79 17.41 -15.94
C VAL A 319 -4.90 16.52 -15.40
N LEU A 320 -5.08 15.33 -15.99
CA LEU A 320 -6.14 14.38 -15.65
C LEU A 320 -6.03 13.83 -14.21
N LYS A 321 -4.84 13.90 -13.61
CA LYS A 321 -4.57 13.48 -12.23
C LYS A 321 -4.71 14.60 -11.19
N THR A 322 -4.92 15.87 -11.61
CA THR A 322 -5.14 16.95 -10.64
C THR A 322 -6.46 16.79 -9.90
N ASP A 323 -6.49 17.23 -8.64
CA ASP A 323 -7.70 17.13 -7.82
C ASP A 323 -8.86 17.96 -8.38
N SER A 324 -8.55 19.09 -9.04
CA SER A 324 -9.52 19.96 -9.68
C SER A 324 -10.24 19.28 -10.86
N ILE A 325 -9.50 18.61 -11.75
CA ILE A 325 -10.07 17.81 -12.85
C ILE A 325 -10.77 16.55 -12.30
N ARG A 326 -10.18 15.88 -11.31
CA ARG A 326 -10.80 14.71 -10.67
C ARG A 326 -12.18 15.05 -10.08
N ARG A 327 -12.32 16.19 -9.42
CA ARG A 327 -13.62 16.70 -8.94
C ARG A 327 -14.61 16.96 -10.07
N LYS A 328 -14.16 17.48 -11.22
CA LYS A 328 -15.01 17.63 -12.41
C LYS A 328 -15.48 16.29 -12.98
N MET A 329 -14.63 15.27 -12.99
CA MET A 329 -15.03 13.89 -13.36
C MET A 329 -16.07 13.34 -12.38
N ALA A 330 -16.01 13.70 -11.09
CA ALA A 330 -16.93 13.25 -10.05
C ALA A 330 -18.36 13.82 -10.17
N GLY A 331 -18.53 14.95 -10.85
CA GLY A 331 -19.82 15.62 -10.94
C GLY A 331 -20.28 16.28 -9.62
N ARG A 332 -21.56 16.69 -9.53
CA ARG A 332 -22.16 17.31 -8.35
C ARG A 332 -22.52 16.24 -7.29
N GLY A 333 -21.53 15.61 -6.71
CA GLY A 333 -21.72 14.62 -5.64
C GLY A 333 -20.38 13.98 -5.30
N ALA A 334 -20.13 13.69 -4.04
CA ALA A 334 -18.85 13.20 -3.54
C ALA A 334 -18.43 11.82 -4.09
N ASN A 335 -19.21 11.19 -5.00
CA ASN A 335 -19.01 9.81 -5.41
C ASN A 335 -19.26 9.60 -6.91
N ILE A 336 -18.18 9.46 -7.71
CA ILE A 336 -18.29 8.95 -9.08
C ILE A 336 -18.70 7.48 -8.99
N GLN A 337 -19.90 7.14 -9.49
CA GLN A 337 -20.29 5.74 -9.59
C GLN A 337 -19.76 5.10 -10.88
N ASN A 338 -19.79 5.84 -11.99
CA ASN A 338 -19.29 5.40 -13.29
C ASN A 338 -18.76 6.60 -14.09
N LEU A 339 -17.55 6.49 -14.61
CA LEU A 339 -17.04 7.41 -15.62
C LEU A 339 -17.61 7.00 -16.99
N ASN A 340 -17.97 7.98 -17.82
CA ASN A 340 -18.44 7.74 -19.18
C ASN A 340 -17.82 8.75 -20.16
N GLN A 341 -18.00 8.52 -21.45
CA GLN A 341 -17.43 9.36 -22.52
C GLN A 341 -17.99 10.79 -22.49
N GLN A 342 -19.24 10.99 -22.07
CA GLN A 342 -19.85 12.31 -21.94
C GLN A 342 -19.16 13.14 -20.82
N ILE A 343 -18.85 12.52 -19.69
CA ILE A 343 -18.11 13.18 -18.61
C ILE A 343 -16.71 13.59 -19.08
N LEU A 344 -16.02 12.69 -19.80
CA LEU A 344 -14.70 13.00 -20.38
C LEU A 344 -14.80 14.11 -21.44
N GLY A 345 -15.85 14.11 -22.28
CA GLY A 345 -16.09 15.15 -23.28
C GLY A 345 -16.35 16.55 -22.71
N ASN A 346 -16.86 16.62 -21.48
CA ASN A 346 -17.08 17.89 -20.80
C ASN A 346 -15.82 18.46 -20.10
N LEU A 347 -14.68 17.74 -20.16
CA LEU A 347 -13.42 18.23 -19.62
C LEU A 347 -12.80 19.26 -20.56
N ILE A 348 -12.62 20.46 -20.06
CA ILE A 348 -11.90 21.53 -20.76
C ILE A 348 -10.46 21.50 -20.29
N ILE A 349 -9.54 21.35 -21.22
CA ILE A 349 -8.11 21.15 -20.98
C ILE A 349 -7.35 22.40 -21.45
N PRO A 350 -6.54 23.04 -20.59
CA PRO A 350 -5.59 24.06 -21.02
C PRO A 350 -4.56 23.46 -21.99
N VAL A 351 -4.20 24.21 -23.00
CA VAL A 351 -3.23 23.82 -24.04
C VAL A 351 -2.10 24.85 -24.07
N PRO A 352 -1.12 24.76 -23.15
CA PRO A 352 0.04 25.63 -23.16
C PRO A 352 0.96 25.31 -24.35
N PRO A 353 1.94 26.20 -24.67
CA PRO A 353 2.89 25.96 -25.76
C PRO A 353 3.57 24.60 -25.64
N ILE A 354 3.73 23.92 -26.78
CA ILE A 354 4.25 22.55 -26.83
C ILE A 354 5.66 22.45 -26.28
N GLU A 355 6.47 23.51 -26.44
CA GLU A 355 7.82 23.59 -25.91
C GLU A 355 7.84 23.50 -24.37
N LEU A 356 6.86 24.16 -23.72
CA LEU A 356 6.74 24.11 -22.27
C LEU A 356 6.27 22.73 -21.78
N GLN A 357 5.35 22.11 -22.52
CA GLN A 357 4.93 20.74 -22.25
C GLN A 357 6.09 19.74 -22.40
N ASN A 358 6.94 19.89 -23.42
CA ASN A 358 8.13 19.08 -23.62
C ASN A 358 9.15 19.26 -22.49
N GLN A 359 9.38 20.50 -22.02
CA GLN A 359 10.22 20.73 -20.84
C GLN A 359 9.72 19.99 -19.60
N PHE A 360 8.41 19.96 -19.40
CA PHE A 360 7.79 19.19 -18.32
C PHE A 360 7.95 17.68 -18.53
N ALA A 361 7.75 17.19 -19.75
CA ALA A 361 7.94 15.78 -20.09
C ALA A 361 9.38 15.31 -19.81
N ASP A 362 10.37 16.12 -20.21
CA ASP A 362 11.79 15.86 -19.92
C ASP A 362 12.09 15.87 -18.41
N PHE A 363 11.44 16.77 -17.68
CA PHE A 363 11.56 16.78 -16.22
C PHE A 363 11.00 15.50 -15.61
N VAL A 364 9.78 15.08 -15.97
CA VAL A 364 9.15 13.83 -15.51
C VAL A 364 10.03 12.64 -15.84
N LYS A 365 10.53 12.54 -17.08
CA LYS A 365 11.43 11.45 -17.52
C LYS A 365 12.71 11.36 -16.67
N ARG A 366 13.29 12.49 -16.26
CA ARG A 366 14.47 12.51 -15.36
C ARG A 366 14.12 12.00 -13.97
N ILE A 367 12.95 12.40 -13.44
CA ILE A 367 12.46 11.93 -12.14
C ILE A 367 12.18 10.42 -12.19
N ASP A 368 11.49 9.94 -13.21
CA ASP A 368 11.19 8.50 -13.35
C ASP A 368 12.45 7.66 -13.53
N LYS A 369 13.44 8.14 -14.30
CA LYS A 369 14.76 7.50 -14.37
C LYS A 369 15.46 7.44 -13.01
N SER A 370 15.29 8.46 -12.17
CA SER A 370 15.82 8.46 -10.80
C SER A 370 15.10 7.41 -9.94
N LYS A 371 13.78 7.26 -10.07
CA LYS A 371 13.01 6.21 -9.40
C LYS A 371 13.43 4.81 -9.86
N VAL A 372 13.62 4.61 -11.17
CA VAL A 372 14.01 3.31 -11.77
C VAL A 372 15.43 2.94 -11.38
N ASN A 373 16.42 3.84 -11.49
CA ASN A 373 17.78 3.60 -11.03
C ASN A 373 17.83 3.19 -9.56
N TYR A 374 16.89 3.70 -8.80
CA TYR A 374 16.66 3.34 -7.44
C TYR A 374 16.24 1.87 -7.27
N TYR A 375 15.29 1.36 -8.08
CA TYR A 375 14.89 -0.05 -8.06
C TYR A 375 15.98 -0.99 -8.57
N TYR A 376 16.75 -0.59 -9.61
CA TYR A 376 17.81 -1.42 -10.19
C TYR A 376 19.09 -1.48 -9.35
N LYS A 377 19.46 -0.40 -8.65
CA LYS A 377 20.62 -0.39 -7.75
C LYS A 377 20.42 -1.37 -6.60
N ASN A 378 19.22 -1.43 -6.07
CA ASN A 378 18.83 -2.40 -5.03
C ASN A 378 18.77 -3.85 -5.55
N ARG A 379 18.54 -4.08 -6.86
CA ARG A 379 18.64 -5.42 -7.48
C ARG A 379 20.07 -5.92 -7.61
N LYS A 380 21.03 -5.05 -7.90
CA LYS A 380 22.47 -5.41 -7.97
C LYS A 380 23.07 -5.70 -6.59
N ASP A 381 22.54 -5.06 -5.56
CA ASP A 381 22.93 -5.29 -4.16
C ASP A 381 22.18 -6.48 -3.51
N GLY A 382 21.45 -7.28 -4.31
CA GLY A 382 20.84 -8.55 -3.88
C GLY A 382 19.51 -8.43 -3.12
N PHE A 383 18.88 -7.26 -3.06
CA PHE A 383 17.64 -7.06 -2.32
C PHE A 383 16.45 -6.65 -3.21
N PRO A 384 15.54 -7.57 -3.62
CA PRO A 384 14.26 -7.19 -4.18
C PRO A 384 13.28 -6.71 -3.07
N PRO A 385 12.31 -5.82 -3.39
CA PRO A 385 11.35 -5.28 -2.41
C PRO A 385 10.47 -6.34 -1.72
N LEU A 386 10.32 -7.52 -2.31
CA LEU A 386 9.63 -8.69 -1.73
C LEU A 386 10.53 -9.54 -0.82
N LEU A 387 11.86 -9.37 -0.88
CA LEU A 387 12.83 -10.15 -0.12
C LEU A 387 13.05 -9.63 1.31
N PHE A 388 12.48 -8.50 1.70
CA PHE A 388 12.51 -8.13 3.12
C PHE A 388 11.81 -9.18 3.99
N ILE A 389 10.72 -9.77 3.50
CA ILE A 389 10.05 -10.91 4.15
C ILE A 389 10.95 -12.15 4.12
N TYR A 390 11.68 -12.39 3.02
CA TYR A 390 12.61 -13.51 2.89
C TYR A 390 13.95 -13.28 3.61
N SER A 391 14.48 -12.04 3.66
CA SER A 391 15.77 -11.77 4.30
C SER A 391 15.71 -11.85 5.83
N VAL A 392 14.61 -11.39 6.46
CA VAL A 392 14.36 -11.63 7.88
C VAL A 392 14.33 -13.12 8.17
N THR A 393 13.73 -13.91 7.26
CA THR A 393 13.67 -15.37 7.35
C THR A 393 15.03 -16.03 7.15
N THR A 394 15.81 -15.55 6.19
CA THR A 394 17.11 -16.13 5.83
C THR A 394 18.19 -15.78 6.85
N ILE A 395 18.16 -14.55 7.40
CA ILE A 395 19.11 -14.13 8.44
C ILE A 395 18.85 -14.87 9.76
N ILE A 396 17.58 -15.17 10.08
CA ILE A 396 17.23 -15.95 11.28
C ILE A 396 17.50 -17.45 11.08
N ASN A 397 17.45 -17.97 9.82
CA ASN A 397 17.72 -19.38 9.51
C ASN A 397 19.17 -19.67 9.09
N LEU A 398 20.05 -18.65 8.92
CA LEU A 398 21.49 -18.85 8.65
C LEU A 398 22.30 -19.28 9.89
N SER A 399 21.63 -19.47 11.05
CA SER A 399 22.24 -20.10 12.22
C SER A 399 22.21 -21.64 12.21
N ASP A 400 21.72 -22.26 11.13
CA ASP A 400 21.65 -23.72 10.98
C ASP A 400 22.76 -24.30 10.06
N TYR A 401 23.88 -23.53 9.84
CA TYR A 401 25.11 -24.03 9.20
C TYR A 401 26.38 -23.68 9.98
#